data_cfab55c3eed20a4cb9e6e0b5c0d910fb
#
_entry.id   cfab55c3eed20a4cb9e6e0b5c0d910fb
#
_cell.length_a   1.000
_cell.length_b   1.000
_cell.length_c   1.000
_cell.angle_alpha   90.00
_cell.angle_beta   90.00
_cell.angle_gamma   90.00
#
_symmetry.space_group_name_H-M   'P 1'
#
loop_
_entity.id
_entity.type
_entity.pdbx_description
1 polymer ?
#
loop_
_entity_poly.entity_id
_entity_poly.type
_entity_poly.pdbx_seq_one_letter_code
_entity_poly.pdbx_strand_id
1 'polypeptide(L)'
;MRRLSLITAMASAALLFEYAVYAQQPAAPAAAPPAPPPPLGAPITLEQAKKVALAAEAEAKKNNWTYAVAIVEPSGALVYFQRMDGTQYGSLNVAIDKATSAALFRRPTAAFDAGLRAGSTYLLTLRGSNAIPGGLPIVIDGKVVGAIGASGGSGAEDTQVAQAGVAGLK
;
A
#
# COMPACT_ATOMS: atom_id res chain seq x y z
N MET A 1 -12.00 -56.78 -35.40
CA MET A 1 -12.67 -55.71 -34.67
C MET A 1 -12.52 -55.82 -33.12
N ARG A 2 -11.51 -56.42 -32.55
CA ARG A 2 -11.36 -56.56 -31.07
C ARG A 2 -10.12 -55.82 -30.47
N ARG A 3 -9.34 -55.15 -31.28
CA ARG A 3 -8.14 -54.41 -30.80
C ARG A 3 -8.32 -52.92 -30.57
N LEU A 4 -9.44 -52.33 -31.03
CA LEU A 4 -9.70 -50.89 -30.85
C LEU A 4 -10.31 -50.55 -29.47
N SER A 5 -11.00 -51.48 -28.82
CA SER A 5 -11.68 -51.25 -27.53
C SER A 5 -10.74 -51.19 -26.30
N LEU A 6 -9.51 -51.77 -26.39
CA LEU A 6 -8.58 -51.78 -25.27
C LEU A 6 -7.80 -50.47 -25.13
N ILE A 7 -7.52 -49.78 -26.23
CA ILE A 7 -6.75 -48.53 -26.19
C ILE A 7 -7.57 -47.37 -25.64
N THR A 8 -8.88 -47.35 -25.90
CA THR A 8 -9.78 -46.30 -25.38
C THR A 8 -10.03 -46.42 -23.87
N ALA A 9 -9.99 -47.62 -23.32
CA ALA A 9 -10.17 -47.84 -21.88
C ALA A 9 -8.95 -47.44 -21.05
N MET A 10 -7.73 -47.58 -21.58
CA MET A 10 -6.52 -47.14 -20.87
C MET A 10 -6.30 -45.63 -20.85
N ALA A 11 -6.72 -44.91 -21.91
CA ALA A 11 -6.63 -43.43 -21.95
C ALA A 11 -7.60 -42.78 -20.96
N SER A 12 -8.79 -43.35 -20.75
CA SER A 12 -9.77 -42.81 -19.80
C SER A 12 -9.36 -43.01 -18.33
N ALA A 13 -8.66 -44.09 -18.01
CA ALA A 13 -8.17 -44.38 -16.66
C ALA A 13 -7.00 -43.45 -16.26
N ALA A 14 -6.13 -43.08 -17.20
CA ALA A 14 -5.02 -42.15 -16.93
C ALA A 14 -5.50 -40.73 -16.62
N LEU A 15 -6.52 -40.22 -17.34
CA LEU A 15 -7.11 -38.87 -17.10
C LEU A 15 -7.82 -38.77 -15.75
N LEU A 16 -8.43 -39.83 -15.26
CA LEU A 16 -9.10 -39.87 -13.95
C LEU A 16 -8.09 -39.93 -12.79
N PHE A 17 -6.91 -40.44 -13.01
CA PHE A 17 -5.85 -40.54 -11.99
C PHE A 17 -5.18 -39.14 -11.76
N GLU A 18 -5.01 -38.35 -12.81
CA GLU A 18 -4.47 -36.99 -12.68
C GLU A 18 -5.45 -36.05 -11.95
N TYR A 19 -6.74 -36.17 -12.13
CA TYR A 19 -7.74 -35.39 -11.38
C TYR A 19 -7.77 -35.73 -9.89
N ALA A 20 -7.51 -36.99 -9.50
CA ALA A 20 -7.51 -37.40 -8.11
C ALA A 20 -6.30 -36.85 -7.31
N VAL A 21 -5.17 -36.62 -7.97
CA VAL A 21 -3.95 -36.07 -7.33
C VAL A 21 -4.13 -34.58 -7.01
N TYR A 22 -4.84 -33.82 -7.86
CA TYR A 22 -5.13 -32.40 -7.58
C TYR A 22 -6.09 -32.19 -6.42
N ALA A 23 -6.98 -33.14 -6.14
CA ALA A 23 -7.98 -33.05 -5.07
C ALA A 23 -7.39 -33.33 -3.66
N GLN A 24 -6.14 -33.80 -3.55
CA GLN A 24 -5.50 -34.17 -2.29
C GLN A 24 -4.40 -33.21 -1.84
N GLN A 25 -4.26 -32.05 -2.49
CA GLN A 25 -3.28 -31.06 -2.02
C GLN A 25 -3.75 -30.51 -0.66
N PRO A 26 -2.97 -30.68 0.42
CA PRO A 26 -3.34 -30.10 1.72
C PRO A 26 -3.53 -28.61 1.55
N ALA A 27 -4.65 -28.09 2.04
CA ALA A 27 -4.87 -26.65 2.09
C ALA A 27 -3.68 -26.00 2.81
N ALA A 28 -3.07 -25.02 2.18
CA ALA A 28 -2.01 -24.25 2.82
C ALA A 28 -2.52 -23.72 4.17
N PRO A 29 -1.69 -23.76 5.24
CA PRO A 29 -2.10 -23.23 6.53
C PRO A 29 -2.68 -21.82 6.38
N ALA A 30 -3.87 -21.58 6.91
CA ALA A 30 -4.48 -20.27 6.89
C ALA A 30 -3.52 -19.28 7.53
N ALA A 31 -3.17 -18.21 6.80
CA ALA A 31 -2.34 -17.15 7.35
C ALA A 31 -3.00 -16.61 8.62
N ALA A 32 -2.18 -16.35 9.65
CA ALA A 32 -2.68 -15.72 10.88
C ALA A 32 -3.43 -14.43 10.53
N PRO A 33 -4.54 -14.11 11.21
CA PRO A 33 -5.26 -12.88 10.95
C PRO A 33 -4.32 -11.68 11.13
N PRO A 34 -4.40 -10.67 10.25
CA PRO A 34 -3.55 -9.49 10.35
C PRO A 34 -3.78 -8.78 11.69
N ALA A 35 -2.70 -8.26 12.29
CA ALA A 35 -2.79 -7.48 13.51
C ALA A 35 -3.76 -6.30 13.32
N PRO A 36 -4.54 -5.95 14.37
CA PRO A 36 -5.44 -4.80 14.29
C PRO A 36 -4.65 -3.52 14.03
N PRO A 37 -5.22 -2.56 13.26
CA PRO A 37 -4.54 -1.30 12.99
C PRO A 37 -4.33 -0.52 14.29
N PRO A 38 -3.25 0.29 14.42
CA PRO A 38 -2.98 1.09 15.62
C PRO A 38 -4.16 2.01 15.97
N PRO A 39 -4.42 2.29 17.25
CA PRO A 39 -5.48 3.22 17.67
C PRO A 39 -5.18 4.65 17.17
N LEU A 40 -6.22 5.49 17.15
CA LEU A 40 -6.07 6.92 16.85
C LEU A 40 -5.53 7.69 18.04
N GLY A 41 -4.63 8.65 17.77
CA GLY A 41 -4.14 9.64 18.72
C GLY A 41 -4.74 11.03 18.50
N ALA A 42 -4.23 12.03 19.21
CA ALA A 42 -4.51 13.43 18.90
C ALA A 42 -3.99 13.76 17.51
N PRO A 43 -4.68 14.66 16.77
CA PRO A 43 -4.22 15.09 15.44
C PRO A 43 -2.81 15.68 15.48
N ILE A 44 -2.03 15.40 14.43
CA ILE A 44 -0.71 15.97 14.22
C ILE A 44 -0.80 17.51 14.19
N THR A 45 0.12 18.18 14.90
CA THR A 45 0.19 19.64 14.88
C THR A 45 0.82 20.14 13.57
N LEU A 46 0.56 21.40 13.22
CA LEU A 46 1.17 22.04 12.06
C LEU A 46 2.72 22.01 12.13
N GLU A 47 3.29 22.23 13.32
CA GLU A 47 4.74 22.19 13.50
C GLU A 47 5.32 20.79 13.27
N GLN A 48 4.64 19.75 13.74
CA GLN A 48 5.02 18.36 13.46
C GLN A 48 4.88 18.05 11.96
N ALA A 49 3.79 18.48 11.33
CA ALA A 49 3.56 18.29 9.90
C ALA A 49 4.65 18.94 9.04
N LYS A 50 5.09 20.16 9.39
CA LYS A 50 6.22 20.82 8.72
C LYS A 50 7.53 20.05 8.88
N LYS A 51 7.81 19.54 10.08
CA LYS A 51 9.03 18.72 10.30
C LYS A 51 9.04 17.48 9.40
N VAL A 52 7.91 16.78 9.33
CA VAL A 52 7.74 15.61 8.45
C VAL A 52 7.96 16.00 6.99
N ALA A 53 7.35 17.08 6.53
CA ALA A 53 7.46 17.52 5.14
C ALA A 53 8.88 17.94 4.78
N LEU A 54 9.58 18.66 5.67
CA LEU A 54 10.97 19.08 5.46
C LEU A 54 11.94 17.89 5.39
N ALA A 55 11.74 16.87 6.22
CA ALA A 55 12.54 15.65 6.17
C ALA A 55 12.30 14.86 4.86
N ALA A 56 11.05 14.78 4.41
CA ALA A 56 10.71 14.17 3.13
C ALA A 56 11.34 14.95 1.95
N GLU A 57 11.27 16.28 1.97
CA GLU A 57 11.93 17.13 0.97
C GLU A 57 13.44 16.95 0.94
N ALA A 58 14.07 16.87 2.10
CA ALA A 58 15.53 16.67 2.20
C ALA A 58 15.94 15.34 1.56
N GLU A 59 15.20 14.27 1.78
CA GLU A 59 15.45 12.97 1.12
C GLU A 59 15.25 13.07 -0.39
N ALA A 60 14.20 13.72 -0.86
CA ALA A 60 13.97 13.92 -2.30
C ALA A 60 15.13 14.71 -2.93
N LYS A 61 15.57 15.82 -2.31
CA LYS A 61 16.70 16.63 -2.79
C LYS A 61 18.00 15.85 -2.86
N LYS A 62 18.28 15.02 -1.85
CA LYS A 62 19.49 14.17 -1.80
C LYS A 62 19.58 13.23 -2.99
N ASN A 63 18.44 12.78 -3.51
CA ASN A 63 18.34 11.88 -4.66
C ASN A 63 18.10 12.62 -5.99
N ASN A 64 18.11 13.96 -6.02
CA ASN A 64 17.78 14.79 -7.18
C ASN A 64 16.35 14.53 -7.73
N TRP A 65 15.42 14.25 -6.85
CA TRP A 65 14.01 14.04 -7.19
C TRP A 65 13.17 15.27 -6.86
N THR A 66 12.04 15.43 -7.56
CA THR A 66 11.06 16.49 -7.31
C THR A 66 9.73 15.89 -6.87
N TYR A 67 9.17 16.36 -5.75
CA TYR A 67 8.06 15.73 -5.06
C TYR A 67 6.95 16.69 -4.66
N ALA A 68 5.72 16.16 -4.63
CA ALA A 68 4.62 16.67 -3.85
C ALA A 68 4.52 15.84 -2.55
N VAL A 69 4.39 16.52 -1.43
CA VAL A 69 4.26 15.93 -0.09
C VAL A 69 3.01 16.49 0.57
N ALA A 70 2.12 15.60 1.00
CA ALA A 70 0.90 15.94 1.73
C ALA A 70 0.95 15.32 3.12
N ILE A 71 0.58 16.10 4.14
CA ILE A 71 0.40 15.65 5.52
C ILE A 71 -1.06 15.88 5.90
N VAL A 72 -1.73 14.85 6.36
CA VAL A 72 -3.12 14.87 6.80
C VAL A 72 -3.24 14.47 8.26
N GLU A 73 -4.30 14.93 8.93
CA GLU A 73 -4.69 14.45 10.25
C GLU A 73 -5.42 13.08 10.17
N PRO A 74 -5.80 12.44 11.29
CA PRO A 74 -6.41 11.10 11.28
C PRO A 74 -7.73 11.01 10.50
N SER A 75 -8.48 12.11 10.34
CA SER A 75 -9.71 12.16 9.54
C SER A 75 -9.44 12.20 8.03
N GLY A 76 -8.18 12.37 7.61
CA GLY A 76 -7.80 12.58 6.23
C GLY A 76 -7.81 14.05 5.79
N ALA A 77 -8.16 14.98 6.69
CA ALA A 77 -8.13 16.42 6.37
C ALA A 77 -6.68 16.92 6.26
N LEU A 78 -6.43 17.75 5.25
CA LEU A 78 -5.10 18.27 4.94
C LEU A 78 -4.64 19.26 6.02
N VAL A 79 -3.44 19.01 6.58
CA VAL A 79 -2.77 19.88 7.55
C VAL A 79 -1.66 20.70 6.89
N TYR A 80 -0.87 20.06 6.01
CA TYR A 80 0.22 20.71 5.31
C TYR A 80 0.43 20.08 3.93
N PHE A 81 0.77 20.93 2.96
CA PHE A 81 1.10 20.49 1.61
C PHE A 81 2.29 21.27 1.07
N GLN A 82 3.18 20.57 0.41
CA GLN A 82 4.34 21.16 -0.24
C GLN A 82 4.54 20.54 -1.63
N ARG A 83 4.80 21.41 -2.61
CA ARG A 83 5.22 21.01 -3.95
C ARG A 83 6.59 21.57 -4.23
N MET A 84 7.55 20.73 -4.55
CA MET A 84 8.85 21.16 -5.05
C MET A 84 8.75 21.66 -6.49
N ASP A 85 9.64 22.58 -6.87
CA ASP A 85 9.70 23.06 -8.26
C ASP A 85 10.01 21.89 -9.22
N GLY A 86 9.36 21.91 -10.38
CA GLY A 86 9.52 20.84 -11.36
C GLY A 86 8.68 19.58 -11.12
N THR A 87 8.00 19.46 -9.98
CA THR A 87 7.09 18.33 -9.71
C THR A 87 5.92 18.32 -10.71
N GLN A 88 5.66 17.18 -11.31
CA GLN A 88 4.54 16.98 -12.22
C GLN A 88 3.19 17.28 -11.55
N TYR A 89 2.26 17.90 -12.27
CA TYR A 89 0.97 18.32 -11.70
C TYR A 89 0.12 17.14 -11.19
N GLY A 90 0.16 15.99 -11.85
CA GLY A 90 -0.58 14.80 -11.40
C GLY A 90 -0.19 14.32 -10.01
N SER A 91 1.06 14.54 -9.58
CA SER A 91 1.54 14.14 -8.25
C SER A 91 0.86 14.88 -7.10
N LEU A 92 0.26 16.06 -7.34
CA LEU A 92 -0.35 16.86 -6.28
C LEU A 92 -1.52 16.11 -5.63
N ASN A 93 -2.50 15.71 -6.44
CA ASN A 93 -3.65 14.97 -5.94
C ASN A 93 -3.26 13.56 -5.46
N VAL A 94 -2.35 12.90 -6.18
CA VAL A 94 -1.86 11.57 -5.79
C VAL A 94 -1.22 11.59 -4.40
N ALA A 95 -0.45 12.61 -4.05
CA ALA A 95 0.13 12.74 -2.71
C ALA A 95 -0.97 12.87 -1.63
N ILE A 96 -1.98 13.70 -1.88
CA ILE A 96 -3.12 13.89 -0.97
C ILE A 96 -3.91 12.59 -0.81
N ASP A 97 -4.22 11.91 -1.91
CA ASP A 97 -4.97 10.65 -1.90
C ASP A 97 -4.23 9.53 -1.14
N LYS A 98 -2.91 9.44 -1.33
CA LYS A 98 -2.07 8.49 -0.58
C LYS A 98 -2.08 8.80 0.92
N ALA A 99 -1.91 10.07 1.30
CA ALA A 99 -1.95 10.48 2.70
C ALA A 99 -3.32 10.17 3.32
N THR A 100 -4.40 10.56 2.66
CA THR A 100 -5.78 10.33 3.09
C THR A 100 -6.06 8.84 3.27
N SER A 101 -5.70 8.02 2.28
CA SER A 101 -5.85 6.57 2.36
C SER A 101 -5.08 5.98 3.55
N ALA A 102 -3.81 6.39 3.73
CA ALA A 102 -3.00 5.89 4.84
C ALA A 102 -3.56 6.27 6.21
N ALA A 103 -4.14 7.47 6.36
CA ALA A 103 -4.79 7.94 7.59
C ALA A 103 -6.07 7.15 7.88
N LEU A 104 -7.00 7.11 6.93
CA LEU A 104 -8.32 6.51 7.10
C LEU A 104 -8.24 5.01 7.41
N PHE A 105 -7.35 4.30 6.73
CA PHE A 105 -7.18 2.86 6.90
C PHE A 105 -6.07 2.48 7.88
N ARG A 106 -5.34 3.44 8.43
CA ARG A 106 -4.25 3.29 9.42
C ARG A 106 -3.21 2.24 9.01
N ARG A 107 -2.85 2.24 7.73
CA ARG A 107 -1.89 1.31 7.12
C ARG A 107 -1.19 1.93 5.92
N PRO A 108 0.02 1.47 5.57
CA PRO A 108 0.69 1.89 4.34
C PRO A 108 -0.17 1.60 3.10
N THR A 109 -0.17 2.50 2.12
CA THR A 109 -0.87 2.27 0.84
C THR A 109 -0.30 1.09 0.07
N ALA A 110 0.98 0.73 0.28
CA ALA A 110 1.58 -0.48 -0.26
C ALA A 110 0.84 -1.78 0.14
N ALA A 111 0.12 -1.79 1.28
CA ALA A 111 -0.68 -2.94 1.68
C ALA A 111 -1.88 -3.17 0.75
N PHE A 112 -2.44 -2.11 0.17
CA PHE A 112 -3.50 -2.22 -0.85
C PHE A 112 -2.94 -2.71 -2.18
N ASP A 113 -1.76 -2.20 -2.61
CA ASP A 113 -1.07 -2.69 -3.80
C ASP A 113 -0.77 -4.19 -3.69
N ALA A 114 -0.22 -4.64 -2.56
CA ALA A 114 0.05 -6.05 -2.32
C ALA A 114 -1.23 -6.90 -2.35
N GLY A 115 -2.33 -6.43 -1.76
CA GLY A 115 -3.63 -7.09 -1.80
C GLY A 115 -4.17 -7.22 -3.23
N LEU A 116 -4.08 -6.17 -4.03
CA LEU A 116 -4.51 -6.21 -5.44
C LEU A 116 -3.67 -7.18 -6.26
N ARG A 117 -2.35 -7.18 -6.09
CA ARG A 117 -1.44 -8.16 -6.75
C ARG A 117 -1.74 -9.61 -6.34
N ALA A 118 -2.24 -9.80 -5.13
CA ALA A 118 -2.70 -11.10 -4.64
C ALA A 118 -4.13 -11.46 -5.07
N GLY A 119 -4.79 -10.65 -5.94
CA GLY A 119 -6.12 -10.93 -6.49
C GLY A 119 -7.29 -10.38 -5.66
N SER A 120 -7.06 -9.60 -4.60
CA SER A 120 -8.12 -9.01 -3.77
C SER A 120 -8.76 -7.79 -4.45
N THR A 121 -9.44 -7.99 -5.56
CA THR A 121 -10.01 -6.90 -6.39
C THR A 121 -11.09 -6.07 -5.69
N TYR A 122 -11.75 -6.60 -4.65
CA TYR A 122 -12.71 -5.84 -3.83
C TYR A 122 -12.09 -4.58 -3.20
N LEU A 123 -10.76 -4.53 -3.04
CA LEU A 123 -10.06 -3.33 -2.54
C LEU A 123 -10.30 -2.10 -3.42
N LEU A 124 -10.59 -2.28 -4.72
CA LEU A 124 -10.94 -1.19 -5.63
C LEU A 124 -12.29 -0.54 -5.31
N THR A 125 -13.16 -1.22 -4.56
CA THR A 125 -14.48 -0.70 -4.17
C THR A 125 -14.45 0.07 -2.85
N LEU A 126 -13.32 0.03 -2.11
CA LEU A 126 -13.18 0.76 -0.85
C LEU A 126 -13.05 2.26 -1.10
N ARG A 127 -14.05 3.02 -0.70
CA ARG A 127 -14.03 4.48 -0.85
C ARG A 127 -12.87 5.10 -0.05
N GLY A 128 -12.06 5.92 -0.71
CA GLY A 128 -10.91 6.59 -0.11
C GLY A 128 -9.66 5.71 0.01
N SER A 129 -9.67 4.48 -0.51
CA SER A 129 -8.45 3.70 -0.62
C SER A 129 -7.63 4.15 -1.84
N ASN A 130 -6.31 4.15 -1.68
CA ASN A 130 -5.34 4.35 -2.75
C ASN A 130 -4.33 3.20 -2.70
N ALA A 131 -4.15 2.52 -3.82
CA ALA A 131 -3.26 1.36 -3.91
C ALA A 131 -1.88 1.70 -4.51
N ILE A 132 -1.55 2.99 -4.62
CA ILE A 132 -0.23 3.43 -5.08
C ILE A 132 0.67 3.59 -3.85
N PRO A 133 1.82 2.86 -3.73
CA PRO A 133 2.74 2.99 -2.62
C PRO A 133 3.23 4.44 -2.42
N GLY A 134 3.60 4.82 -1.18
CA GLY A 134 4.08 6.16 -0.84
C GLY A 134 3.17 6.90 0.14
N GLY A 135 2.07 6.29 0.60
CA GLY A 135 1.27 6.76 1.74
C GLY A 135 1.62 5.98 3.00
N LEU A 136 1.95 6.67 4.10
CA LEU A 136 2.32 6.05 5.38
C LEU A 136 1.60 6.72 6.56
N PRO A 137 1.06 5.94 7.53
CA PRO A 137 0.60 6.50 8.80
C PRO A 137 1.77 7.12 9.57
N ILE A 138 1.50 8.24 10.23
CA ILE A 138 2.40 8.85 11.20
C ILE A 138 1.96 8.38 12.57
N VAL A 139 2.87 7.67 13.27
CA VAL A 139 2.57 7.04 14.56
C VAL A 139 3.45 7.65 15.64
N ILE A 140 2.84 8.17 16.70
CA ILE A 140 3.50 8.67 17.92
C ILE A 140 2.93 7.88 19.12
N ASP A 141 3.78 7.35 19.96
CA ASP A 141 3.41 6.55 21.14
C ASP A 141 2.40 5.44 20.82
N GLY A 142 2.60 4.75 19.69
CA GLY A 142 1.73 3.66 19.24
C GLY A 142 0.37 4.08 18.69
N LYS A 143 0.11 5.38 18.53
CA LYS A 143 -1.16 5.94 18.03
C LYS A 143 -0.97 6.66 16.72
N VAL A 144 -1.91 6.49 15.79
CA VAL A 144 -1.93 7.23 14.52
C VAL A 144 -2.38 8.67 14.78
N VAL A 145 -1.49 9.62 14.53
CA VAL A 145 -1.74 11.06 14.69
C VAL A 145 -2.01 11.76 13.35
N GLY A 146 -1.77 11.07 12.25
CA GLY A 146 -1.95 11.56 10.89
C GLY A 146 -1.33 10.63 9.88
N ALA A 147 -1.10 11.10 8.66
CA ALA A 147 -0.38 10.37 7.65
C ALA A 147 0.35 11.31 6.69
N ILE A 148 1.37 10.78 6.02
CA ILE A 148 2.08 11.40 4.91
C ILE A 148 1.74 10.69 3.60
N GLY A 149 1.66 11.45 2.52
CA GLY A 149 1.67 10.95 1.15
C GLY A 149 2.75 11.65 0.36
N ALA A 150 3.63 10.89 -0.28
CA ALA A 150 4.65 11.39 -1.18
C ALA A 150 4.38 10.89 -2.60
N SER A 151 4.57 11.77 -3.59
CA SER A 151 4.39 11.46 -5.00
C SER A 151 5.31 12.29 -5.88
N GLY A 152 6.06 11.63 -6.75
CA GLY A 152 7.00 12.28 -7.67
C GLY A 152 7.81 11.29 -8.49
N GLY A 153 7.92 10.04 -8.03
CA GLY A 153 8.70 9.00 -8.65
C GLY A 153 7.95 7.67 -8.79
N SER A 154 8.70 6.58 -8.72
CA SER A 154 8.14 5.23 -8.61
C SER A 154 7.56 4.99 -7.21
N GLY A 155 6.71 3.97 -7.05
CA GLY A 155 6.15 3.61 -5.76
C GLY A 155 7.20 3.29 -4.68
N ALA A 156 8.36 2.78 -5.07
CA ALA A 156 9.48 2.53 -4.15
C ALA A 156 10.13 3.84 -3.68
N GLU A 157 10.40 4.76 -4.60
CA GLU A 157 10.95 6.09 -4.31
C GLU A 157 9.97 6.92 -3.48
N ASP A 158 8.68 6.89 -3.85
CA ASP A 158 7.62 7.55 -3.08
C ASP A 158 7.57 7.04 -1.64
N THR A 159 7.73 5.73 -1.43
CA THR A 159 7.79 5.12 -0.10
C THR A 159 9.04 5.55 0.66
N GLN A 160 10.21 5.62 0.01
CA GLN A 160 11.47 6.08 0.61
C GLN A 160 11.34 7.51 1.11
N VAL A 161 10.80 8.42 0.31
CA VAL A 161 10.57 9.82 0.67
C VAL A 161 9.59 9.92 1.84
N ALA A 162 8.49 9.17 1.82
CA ALA A 162 7.52 9.15 2.93
C ALA A 162 8.12 8.61 4.22
N GLN A 163 8.96 7.55 4.17
CA GLN A 163 9.68 6.99 5.33
C GLN A 163 10.63 8.00 5.96
N ALA A 164 11.40 8.72 5.13
CA ALA A 164 12.27 9.79 5.61
C ALA A 164 11.48 10.89 6.31
N GLY A 165 10.32 11.26 5.78
CA GLY A 165 9.41 12.20 6.40
C GLY A 165 9.00 11.76 7.81
N VAL A 166 8.48 10.54 7.97
CA VAL A 166 8.06 9.98 9.26
C VAL A 166 9.23 9.92 10.25
N ALA A 167 10.44 9.58 9.78
CA ALA A 167 11.64 9.52 10.61
C ALA A 167 12.03 10.89 11.18
N GLY A 168 11.67 11.99 10.52
CA GLY A 168 11.96 13.37 10.95
C GLY A 168 11.22 13.83 12.21
N LEU A 169 10.30 13.02 12.76
CA LEU A 169 9.63 13.28 14.04
C LEU A 169 10.29 12.63 15.26
N LYS A 170 11.29 11.79 15.05
CA LYS A 170 12.02 11.10 16.14
C LYS A 170 13.09 11.96 16.76
#